data_997a2632b48d0ef5863dfd5788e67654
#
_entry.id   997a2632b48d0ef5863dfd5788e67654
#
_cell.length_a   1.000
_cell.length_b   1.000
_cell.length_c   1.000
_cell.angle_alpha   90.00
_cell.angle_beta   90.00
_cell.angle_gamma   90.00
#
_symmetry.space_group_name_H-M   'P 1'
#
loop_
_entity.id
_entity.type
_entity.pdbx_description
1 polymer ?
#
loop_
_entity_poly.entity_id
_entity_poly.type
_entity_poly.pdbx_seq_one_letter_code
_entity_poly.pdbx_strand_id
1 'polypeptide(L)'
;LEGGESSVKATKERLGGEALSADFWQQLRDQQHGFFSLNEGQALWRLSLPPHTPALELAVDESDIFYDWGGSQRWVKTALPADTLRDACQKAGGHATCYTPHAQGGAESPFTPLNAVVEKYHRNLKAELDAHGIFNPGRLYAAF
;
A
#
# COMPACT_ATOMS: atom_id res chain seq x y z
N LEU A 1 19.82 -4.85 6.56
CA LEU A 1 20.27 -5.34 7.86
C LEU A 1 20.44 -4.15 8.80
N GLU A 2 19.94 -4.26 10.02
CA GLU A 2 20.01 -3.25 11.05
C GLU A 2 20.53 -3.88 12.34
N GLY A 3 21.32 -3.15 13.10
CA GLY A 3 21.92 -3.64 14.35
C GLY A 3 23.33 -3.07 14.62
N GLY A 4 24.03 -3.64 15.59
CA GLY A 4 25.41 -3.24 15.90
C GLY A 4 26.36 -3.55 14.73
N GLU A 5 27.35 -2.69 14.53
CA GLU A 5 28.27 -2.74 13.37
C GLU A 5 28.91 -4.12 13.16
N SER A 6 29.41 -4.72 14.23
CA SER A 6 30.05 -6.05 14.16
C SER A 6 29.06 -7.16 13.74
N SER A 7 27.82 -7.10 14.24
CA SER A 7 26.77 -8.08 13.89
C SER A 7 26.32 -7.93 12.45
N VAL A 8 26.16 -6.70 11.99
CA VAL A 8 25.82 -6.41 10.58
C VAL A 8 26.95 -6.89 9.66
N LYS A 9 28.21 -6.63 9.99
CA LYS A 9 29.38 -7.07 9.22
C LYS A 9 29.42 -8.61 9.12
N ALA A 10 29.36 -9.31 10.25
CA ALA A 10 29.36 -10.78 10.27
C ALA A 10 28.19 -11.39 9.50
N THR A 11 27.01 -10.77 9.57
CA THR A 11 25.83 -11.25 8.81
C THR A 11 26.00 -11.03 7.31
N LYS A 12 26.54 -9.89 6.89
CA LYS A 12 26.84 -9.62 5.48
C LYS A 12 27.85 -10.62 4.91
N GLU A 13 28.93 -10.91 5.65
CA GLU A 13 29.93 -11.91 5.24
C GLU A 13 29.30 -13.31 5.09
N ARG A 14 28.37 -13.68 5.98
CA ARG A 14 27.69 -14.98 5.94
C ARG A 14 26.66 -15.11 4.81
N LEU A 15 25.88 -14.05 4.55
CA LEU A 15 24.82 -14.05 3.54
C LEU A 15 25.36 -13.82 2.12
N GLY A 16 26.46 -13.11 1.99
CA GLY A 16 26.97 -12.65 0.69
C GLY A 16 26.09 -11.54 0.09
N GLY A 17 26.21 -11.36 -1.21
CA GLY A 17 25.44 -10.37 -1.97
C GLY A 17 26.18 -9.04 -2.14
N GLU A 18 25.57 -8.12 -2.87
CA GLU A 18 26.09 -6.79 -3.12
C GLU A 18 25.53 -5.77 -2.13
N ALA A 19 26.37 -4.81 -1.74
CA ALA A 19 25.94 -3.70 -0.88
C ALA A 19 25.20 -2.65 -1.72
N LEU A 20 23.96 -2.37 -1.37
CA LEU A 20 23.21 -1.27 -1.96
C LEU A 20 23.58 0.06 -1.27
N SER A 21 23.56 1.14 -2.03
CA SER A 21 23.82 2.48 -1.51
C SER A 21 22.70 2.95 -0.57
N ALA A 22 23.01 3.89 0.31
CA ALA A 22 22.00 4.54 1.13
C ALA A 22 20.94 5.27 0.29
N ASP A 23 21.33 5.81 -0.86
CA ASP A 23 20.43 6.50 -1.82
C ASP A 23 19.33 5.59 -2.35
N PHE A 24 19.64 4.30 -2.58
CA PHE A 24 18.61 3.33 -3.02
C PHE A 24 17.45 3.26 -2.01
N TRP A 25 17.78 3.12 -0.74
CA TRP A 25 16.78 3.04 0.33
C TRP A 25 16.02 4.35 0.52
N GLN A 26 16.72 5.47 0.36
CA GLN A 26 16.10 6.79 0.41
C GLN A 26 15.11 6.99 -0.73
N GLN A 27 15.49 6.62 -1.96
CA GLN A 27 14.60 6.69 -3.13
C GLN A 27 13.37 5.80 -2.97
N LEU A 28 13.52 4.59 -2.40
CA LEU A 28 12.36 3.74 -2.09
C LEU A 28 11.43 4.38 -1.07
N ARG A 29 12.00 4.87 0.04
CA ARG A 29 11.23 5.52 1.10
C ARG A 29 10.46 6.74 0.59
N ASP A 30 11.12 7.56 -0.22
CA ASP A 30 10.59 8.82 -0.74
C ASP A 30 9.78 8.62 -2.04
N GLN A 31 9.62 7.37 -2.48
CA GLN A 31 8.92 6.96 -3.73
C GLN A 31 9.49 7.60 -5.00
N GLN A 32 10.79 7.85 -5.00
CA GLN A 32 11.54 8.41 -6.12
C GLN A 32 12.25 7.34 -6.96
N HIS A 33 12.25 6.08 -6.50
CA HIS A 33 12.79 4.97 -7.27
C HIS A 33 11.99 4.75 -8.56
N GLY A 34 12.66 4.35 -9.64
CA GLY A 34 12.05 4.17 -10.96
C GLY A 34 10.82 3.25 -11.00
N PHE A 35 10.70 2.32 -10.05
CA PHE A 35 9.49 1.50 -9.90
C PHE A 35 8.22 2.35 -9.78
N PHE A 36 8.26 3.47 -9.05
CA PHE A 36 7.08 4.30 -8.79
C PHE A 36 6.67 5.21 -9.96
N SER A 37 7.42 5.19 -11.06
CA SER A 37 7.03 5.87 -12.30
C SER A 37 5.87 5.11 -12.95
N LEU A 38 4.76 5.82 -13.20
CA LEU A 38 3.56 5.25 -13.79
C LEU A 38 3.56 5.46 -15.30
N ASN A 39 3.12 4.45 -16.04
CA ASN A 39 2.77 4.58 -17.44
C ASN A 39 1.37 5.21 -17.61
N GLU A 40 1.06 5.65 -18.83
CA GLU A 40 -0.26 6.20 -19.12
C GLU A 40 -1.39 5.20 -18.76
N GLY A 41 -2.40 5.66 -18.06
CA GLY A 41 -3.54 4.86 -17.63
C GLY A 41 -3.30 4.01 -16.39
N GLN A 42 -2.07 3.90 -15.89
CA GLN A 42 -1.80 3.18 -14.64
C GLN A 42 -2.10 4.04 -13.41
N ALA A 43 -2.54 3.38 -12.35
CA ALA A 43 -2.58 3.90 -11.00
C ALA A 43 -1.62 3.12 -10.09
N LEU A 44 -1.09 3.76 -9.06
CA LEU A 44 -0.32 3.10 -8.01
C LEU A 44 -1.26 2.67 -6.90
N TRP A 45 -1.25 1.39 -6.61
CA TRP A 45 -2.02 0.78 -5.53
C TRP A 45 -1.12 0.25 -4.44
N ARG A 46 -1.53 0.43 -3.21
CA ARG A 46 -0.93 -0.21 -2.03
C ARG A 46 -1.87 -1.28 -1.51
N LEU A 47 -1.42 -2.52 -1.59
CA LEU A 47 -2.14 -3.67 -1.04
C LEU A 47 -1.57 -4.01 0.33
N SER A 48 -2.43 -4.13 1.32
CA SER A 48 -2.07 -4.53 2.68
C SER A 48 -2.68 -5.89 2.95
N LEU A 49 -1.84 -6.89 3.21
CA LEU A 49 -2.20 -8.30 3.22
C LEU A 49 -1.63 -9.00 4.45
N PRO A 50 -2.21 -10.12 4.91
CA PRO A 50 -1.56 -10.96 5.90
C PRO A 50 -0.17 -11.43 5.44
N PRO A 51 0.80 -11.60 6.36
CA PRO A 51 2.20 -11.88 6.00
C PRO A 51 2.43 -13.13 5.14
N HIS A 52 1.55 -14.12 5.25
CA HIS A 52 1.68 -15.40 4.53
C HIS A 52 0.78 -15.49 3.29
N THR A 53 0.23 -14.38 2.84
CA THR A 53 -0.60 -14.37 1.63
C THR A 53 0.25 -14.71 0.41
N PRO A 54 -0.10 -15.75 -0.36
CA PRO A 54 0.58 -16.09 -1.61
C PRO A 54 0.45 -14.95 -2.65
N ALA A 55 1.11 -15.10 -3.78
CA ALA A 55 0.90 -14.20 -4.91
C ALA A 55 -0.61 -14.15 -5.25
N LEU A 56 -1.13 -12.95 -5.45
CA LEU A 56 -2.51 -12.76 -5.89
C LEU A 56 -2.61 -13.03 -7.39
N GLU A 57 -3.67 -13.71 -7.80
CA GLU A 57 -3.98 -13.96 -9.21
C GLU A 57 -4.55 -12.68 -9.84
N LEU A 58 -3.66 -11.74 -10.16
CA LEU A 58 -3.99 -10.50 -10.83
C LEU A 58 -3.38 -10.51 -12.24
N ALA A 59 -4.11 -9.98 -13.22
CA ALA A 59 -3.60 -9.78 -14.57
C ALA A 59 -2.65 -8.55 -14.61
N VAL A 60 -1.51 -8.68 -13.93
CA VAL A 60 -0.48 -7.64 -13.78
C VAL A 60 0.88 -8.29 -13.99
N ASP A 61 1.75 -7.62 -14.73
CA ASP A 61 3.11 -8.09 -14.93
C ASP A 61 3.91 -8.05 -13.61
N GLU A 62 4.76 -9.03 -13.40
CA GLU A 62 5.58 -9.12 -12.17
C GLU A 62 6.47 -7.88 -11.97
N SER A 63 6.95 -7.27 -13.05
CA SER A 63 7.71 -6.02 -13.03
C SER A 63 6.93 -4.81 -12.51
N ASP A 64 5.60 -4.89 -12.50
CA ASP A 64 4.71 -3.86 -11.97
C ASP A 64 4.27 -4.13 -10.51
N ILE A 65 4.89 -5.13 -9.88
CA ILE A 65 4.64 -5.46 -8.47
C ILE A 65 5.93 -5.32 -7.67
N PHE A 66 5.86 -4.56 -6.59
CA PHE A 66 6.96 -4.44 -5.63
C PHE A 66 6.51 -4.94 -4.25
N TYR A 67 7.23 -5.93 -3.74
CA TYR A 67 6.96 -6.54 -2.43
C TYR A 67 7.78 -5.85 -1.35
N ASP A 68 7.08 -5.44 -0.30
CA ASP A 68 7.65 -4.76 0.86
C ASP A 68 7.14 -5.39 2.16
N TRP A 69 7.76 -5.07 3.28
CA TRP A 69 7.38 -5.56 4.61
C TRP A 69 7.19 -7.08 4.67
N GLY A 70 8.14 -7.81 4.09
CA GLY A 70 8.06 -9.28 4.07
C GLY A 70 6.85 -9.83 3.31
N GLY A 71 6.35 -9.08 2.30
CA GLY A 71 5.20 -9.46 1.48
C GLY A 71 3.83 -9.02 2.02
N SER A 72 3.79 -8.42 3.21
CA SER A 72 2.55 -7.89 3.78
C SER A 72 2.09 -6.60 3.09
N GLN A 73 3.01 -5.83 2.57
CA GLN A 73 2.73 -4.66 1.74
C GLN A 73 3.17 -4.94 0.32
N ARG A 74 2.29 -4.68 -0.64
CA ARG A 74 2.61 -4.80 -2.05
C ARG A 74 2.21 -3.52 -2.77
N TRP A 75 3.13 -2.97 -3.53
CA TRP A 75 2.85 -1.88 -4.43
C TRP A 75 2.57 -2.44 -5.82
N VAL A 76 1.50 -2.01 -6.45
CA VAL A 76 1.07 -2.52 -7.73
C VAL A 76 0.74 -1.35 -8.65
N LYS A 77 1.37 -1.33 -9.83
CA LYS A 77 1.06 -0.37 -10.90
C LYS A 77 0.12 -1.05 -11.89
N THR A 78 -1.07 -0.54 -12.05
CA THR A 78 -2.04 -1.20 -12.93
C THR A 78 -3.16 -0.27 -13.38
N ALA A 79 -3.76 -0.61 -14.52
CA ALA A 79 -5.00 -0.02 -15.02
C ALA A 79 -6.24 -0.86 -14.66
N LEU A 80 -6.10 -1.93 -13.87
CA LEU A 80 -7.22 -2.76 -13.45
C LEU A 80 -8.26 -1.95 -12.65
N PRO A 81 -9.55 -2.30 -12.77
CA PRO A 81 -10.59 -1.68 -11.97
C PRO A 81 -10.35 -1.83 -10.48
N ALA A 82 -10.72 -0.82 -9.71
CA ALA A 82 -10.58 -0.80 -8.26
C ALA A 82 -11.18 -2.03 -7.57
N ASP A 83 -12.37 -2.45 -8.01
CA ASP A 83 -13.08 -3.59 -7.44
C ASP A 83 -12.31 -4.91 -7.63
N THR A 84 -11.62 -5.08 -8.76
CA THR A 84 -10.76 -6.26 -8.99
C THR A 84 -9.69 -6.39 -7.91
N LEU A 85 -9.01 -5.28 -7.58
CA LEU A 85 -7.96 -5.26 -6.57
C LEU A 85 -8.53 -5.40 -5.15
N ARG A 86 -9.62 -4.70 -4.87
CA ARG A 86 -10.30 -4.74 -3.57
C ARG A 86 -10.83 -6.13 -3.26
N ASP A 87 -11.49 -6.77 -4.21
CA ASP A 87 -12.03 -8.12 -4.07
C ASP A 87 -10.92 -9.16 -3.85
N ALA A 88 -9.83 -9.07 -4.62
CA ALA A 88 -8.67 -9.95 -4.45
C ALA A 88 -8.07 -9.80 -3.05
N CYS A 89 -7.88 -8.56 -2.59
CA CYS A 89 -7.37 -8.29 -1.25
C CYS A 89 -8.33 -8.75 -0.16
N GLN A 90 -9.62 -8.49 -0.30
CA GLN A 90 -10.64 -8.90 0.67
C GLN A 90 -10.71 -10.42 0.83
N LYS A 91 -10.66 -11.17 -0.27
CA LYS A 91 -10.60 -12.64 -0.25
C LYS A 91 -9.36 -13.15 0.48
N ALA A 92 -8.26 -12.42 0.41
CA ALA A 92 -7.02 -12.71 1.11
C ALA A 92 -6.98 -12.19 2.56
N GLY A 93 -8.04 -11.55 3.04
CA GLY A 93 -8.10 -10.97 4.40
C GLY A 93 -7.41 -9.63 4.56
N GLY A 94 -7.18 -8.92 3.45
CA GLY A 94 -6.52 -7.62 3.40
C GLY A 94 -7.38 -6.52 2.78
N HIS A 95 -6.72 -5.44 2.36
CA HIS A 95 -7.38 -4.31 1.71
C HIS A 95 -6.45 -3.63 0.68
N ALA A 96 -7.05 -2.90 -0.25
CA ALA A 96 -6.34 -2.13 -1.27
C ALA A 96 -6.62 -0.63 -1.12
N THR A 97 -5.58 0.18 -1.28
CA THR A 97 -5.68 1.65 -1.28
C THR A 97 -5.13 2.17 -2.60
N CYS A 98 -5.91 2.97 -3.32
CA CYS A 98 -5.41 3.71 -4.49
C CYS A 98 -4.54 4.86 -3.99
N TYR A 99 -3.23 4.73 -4.16
CA TYR A 99 -2.27 5.69 -3.63
C TYR A 99 -2.09 6.89 -4.55
N THR A 100 -1.96 6.63 -5.83
CA THR A 100 -1.90 7.66 -6.86
C THR A 100 -2.89 7.28 -7.95
N PRO A 101 -4.03 7.97 -8.06
CA PRO A 101 -5.01 7.70 -9.11
C PRO A 101 -4.41 8.10 -10.48
N HIS A 102 -4.84 7.41 -11.54
CA HIS A 102 -4.51 7.87 -12.89
C HIS A 102 -5.23 9.19 -13.21
N ALA A 103 -4.70 9.96 -14.16
CA ALA A 103 -5.18 11.30 -14.51
C ALA A 103 -6.67 11.35 -14.93
N GLN A 104 -7.26 10.21 -15.31
CA GLN A 104 -8.68 10.05 -15.66
C GLN A 104 -9.50 9.42 -14.53
N GLY A 105 -8.89 9.22 -13.34
CA GLY A 105 -9.54 8.61 -12.20
C GLY A 105 -10.77 9.38 -11.77
N GLY A 106 -11.92 8.74 -11.88
CA GLY A 106 -13.18 9.24 -11.35
C GLY A 106 -13.13 9.43 -9.83
N ALA A 107 -14.17 10.06 -9.29
CA ALA A 107 -14.33 10.43 -7.90
C ALA A 107 -14.52 9.24 -6.93
N GLU A 108 -13.89 8.10 -7.17
CA GLU A 108 -13.93 6.98 -6.25
C GLU A 108 -13.03 7.22 -5.03
N SER A 109 -13.52 6.85 -3.86
CA SER A 109 -12.72 6.86 -2.65
C SER A 109 -11.42 6.06 -2.87
N PRO A 110 -10.24 6.59 -2.50
CA PRO A 110 -8.99 5.85 -2.60
C PRO A 110 -8.96 4.63 -1.70
N PHE A 111 -9.79 4.59 -0.66
CA PHE A 111 -9.81 3.53 0.34
C PHE A 111 -10.83 2.45 0.02
N THR A 112 -10.55 1.21 0.45
CA THR A 112 -11.54 0.13 0.42
C THR A 112 -12.74 0.52 1.28
N PRO A 113 -13.99 0.37 0.78
CA PRO A 113 -15.18 0.64 1.57
C PRO A 113 -15.20 -0.17 2.86
N LEU A 114 -15.61 0.48 3.94
CA LEU A 114 -15.76 -0.20 5.23
C LEU A 114 -16.99 -1.12 5.24
N ASN A 115 -16.88 -2.24 5.94
CA ASN A 115 -18.10 -2.99 6.27
C ASN A 115 -18.95 -2.21 7.30
N ALA A 116 -20.24 -2.49 7.35
CA ALA A 116 -21.20 -1.73 8.16
C ALA A 116 -20.85 -1.68 9.66
N VAL A 117 -20.24 -2.73 10.19
CA VAL A 117 -19.85 -2.78 11.60
C VAL A 117 -18.67 -1.84 11.87
N VAL A 118 -17.64 -1.92 11.05
CA VAL A 118 -16.46 -1.06 11.17
C VAL A 118 -16.83 0.40 10.89
N GLU A 119 -17.67 0.68 9.90
CA GLU A 119 -18.17 2.02 9.63
C GLU A 119 -18.90 2.63 10.84
N LYS A 120 -19.77 1.85 11.48
CA LYS A 120 -20.46 2.29 12.70
C LYS A 120 -19.47 2.70 13.80
N TYR A 121 -18.41 1.90 14.02
CA TYR A 121 -17.40 2.24 15.02
C TYR A 121 -16.60 3.48 14.65
N HIS A 122 -16.25 3.65 13.38
CA HIS A 122 -15.59 4.87 12.92
C HIS A 122 -16.45 6.12 13.14
N ARG A 123 -17.74 6.06 12.82
CA ARG A 123 -18.69 7.17 13.07
C ARG A 123 -18.81 7.49 14.56
N ASN A 124 -18.94 6.48 15.41
CA ASN A 124 -19.03 6.69 16.85
C ASN A 124 -17.74 7.32 17.40
N LEU A 125 -16.59 6.81 16.99
CA LEU A 125 -15.30 7.34 17.38
C LEU A 125 -15.11 8.79 16.90
N LYS A 126 -15.48 9.08 15.66
CA LYS A 126 -15.46 10.43 15.09
C LYS A 126 -16.36 11.38 15.90
N ALA A 127 -17.58 10.96 16.22
CA ALA A 127 -18.52 11.80 16.99
C ALA A 127 -18.01 12.08 18.41
N GLU A 128 -17.32 11.11 19.03
CA GLU A 128 -16.78 11.28 20.39
C GLU A 128 -15.53 12.18 20.41
N LEU A 129 -14.61 11.99 19.45
CA LEU A 129 -13.32 12.69 19.42
C LEU A 129 -13.40 14.04 18.69
N ASP A 130 -14.36 14.22 17.81
CA ASP A 130 -14.55 15.42 17.00
C ASP A 130 -16.03 15.78 16.91
N ALA A 131 -16.62 16.08 18.06
CA ALA A 131 -18.05 16.41 18.19
C ALA A 131 -18.50 17.61 17.32
N HIS A 132 -17.58 18.47 16.94
CA HIS A 132 -17.85 19.63 16.08
C HIS A 132 -17.55 19.41 14.59
N GLY A 133 -17.05 18.22 14.20
CA GLY A 133 -16.75 17.90 12.80
C GLY A 133 -15.68 18.77 12.17
N ILE A 134 -14.70 19.20 12.93
CA ILE A 134 -13.67 20.17 12.49
C ILE A 134 -12.53 19.46 11.77
N PHE A 135 -12.18 18.24 12.17
CA PHE A 135 -10.98 17.55 11.69
C PHE A 135 -11.26 16.73 10.43
N ASN A 136 -10.68 17.18 9.30
CA ASN A 136 -10.63 16.47 8.02
C ASN A 136 -12.00 15.90 7.55
N PRO A 137 -13.10 16.66 7.55
CA PRO A 137 -14.40 16.15 7.15
C PRO A 137 -14.36 15.58 5.72
N GLY A 138 -14.91 14.40 5.51
CA GLY A 138 -14.98 13.73 4.21
C GLY A 138 -13.66 13.30 3.59
N ARG A 139 -12.54 13.42 4.30
CA ARG A 139 -11.22 13.16 3.71
C ARG A 139 -10.86 11.68 3.64
N LEU A 140 -11.25 10.89 4.61
CA LEU A 140 -11.03 9.45 4.63
C LEU A 140 -12.19 8.72 3.95
N TYR A 141 -13.38 9.02 4.36
CA TYR A 141 -14.64 8.54 3.77
C TYR A 141 -15.63 9.70 3.71
N ALA A 142 -16.39 9.78 2.61
CA ALA A 142 -17.35 10.87 2.40
C ALA A 142 -18.41 10.98 3.52
N ALA A 143 -18.60 9.93 4.27
CA ALA A 143 -19.64 9.85 5.30
C ALA A 143 -19.24 10.43 6.67
N PHE A 144 -17.97 10.80 6.88
CA PHE A 144 -17.50 11.37 8.17
C PHE A 144 -16.11 12.04 8.07
#